data_6b5dedec49bcbfd5ff2067fc893e4468
#
_entry.id   6b5dedec49bcbfd5ff2067fc893e4468
#
_cell.length_a   1.000
_cell.length_b   1.000
_cell.length_c   1.000
_cell.angle_alpha   90.00
_cell.angle_beta   90.00
_cell.angle_gamma   90.00
#
_symmetry.space_group_name_H-M   'P 1'
#
loop_
_entity.id
_entity.type
_entity.pdbx_description
1 polymer ?
#
loop_
_entity_poly.entity_id
_entity_poly.type
_entity_poly.pdbx_seq_one_letter_code
_entity_poly.pdbx_strand_id
1 'polypeptide(L)'
;SMATAVVVEAMKRGLVHEELHTKVEYIVAHGISSTINDKKIIIGSHHFVFEDEGAVVPEDKKEQFEQLPEQYSHLYMAMDGKLVAVICIEDPLRVETAEVIRELKHLGIHKVVMMTGDSDRIAANIAQKAGVDAYYSEVLPEDKADFVEQEKKAGHKVIMVGDGINDSPALSAADVGIAISEGA
;
A
#
# COMPACT_ATOMS: atom_id res chain seq x y z
N SER A 1 3.95 -10.13 7.80
CA SER A 1 4.40 -8.78 7.42
C SER A 1 5.17 -8.82 6.09
N MET A 2 5.30 -7.67 5.45
CA MET A 2 6.08 -7.49 4.22
C MET A 2 7.52 -8.02 4.35
N ALA A 3 8.19 -7.71 5.46
CA ALA A 3 9.53 -8.21 5.75
C ALA A 3 9.59 -9.74 5.80
N THR A 4 8.60 -10.40 6.39
CA THR A 4 8.51 -11.86 6.45
C THR A 4 8.39 -12.47 5.06
N ALA A 5 7.61 -11.85 4.16
CA ALA A 5 7.45 -12.33 2.78
C ALA A 5 8.78 -12.27 2.01
N VAL A 6 9.53 -11.18 2.16
CA VAL A 6 10.86 -11.02 1.54
C VAL A 6 11.84 -12.09 2.03
N VAL A 7 11.91 -12.31 3.34
CA VAL A 7 12.80 -13.34 3.94
C VAL A 7 12.43 -14.74 3.45
N VAL A 8 11.14 -15.08 3.44
CA VAL A 8 10.67 -16.38 2.96
C VAL A 8 11.03 -16.60 1.48
N GLU A 9 10.85 -15.58 0.65
CA GLU A 9 11.19 -15.68 -0.77
C GLU A 9 12.71 -15.79 -0.99
N ALA A 10 13.51 -15.05 -0.23
CA ALA A 10 14.97 -15.16 -0.25
C ALA A 10 15.42 -16.60 0.11
N MET A 11 14.84 -17.20 1.15
CA MET A 11 15.12 -18.58 1.55
C MET A 11 14.74 -19.59 0.45
N LYS A 12 13.60 -19.44 -0.21
CA LYS A 12 13.18 -20.28 -1.33
C LYS A 12 14.17 -20.23 -2.49
N ARG A 13 14.79 -19.09 -2.73
CA ARG A 13 15.82 -18.90 -3.76
C ARG A 13 17.22 -19.37 -3.32
N GLY A 14 17.36 -19.93 -2.12
CA GLY A 14 18.63 -20.38 -1.58
C GLY A 14 19.61 -19.26 -1.23
N LEU A 15 19.11 -18.05 -1.04
CA LEU A 15 19.91 -16.91 -0.60
C LEU A 15 20.14 -17.02 0.90
N VAL A 16 21.42 -17.11 1.29
CA VAL A 16 21.86 -17.11 2.69
C VAL A 16 22.17 -15.66 3.05
N HIS A 17 21.65 -15.19 4.18
CA HIS A 17 21.97 -13.87 4.71
C HIS A 17 22.79 -14.01 5.99
N GLU A 18 23.74 -13.10 6.16
CA GLU A 18 24.38 -12.82 7.44
C GLU A 18 23.66 -11.60 8.03
N GLU A 19 23.30 -11.66 9.31
CA GLU A 19 22.73 -10.51 10.00
C GLU A 19 23.81 -9.43 10.14
N LEU A 20 23.70 -8.39 9.33
CA LEU A 20 24.55 -7.21 9.44
C LEU A 20 23.88 -6.24 10.41
N HIS A 21 24.35 -6.19 11.65
CA HIS A 21 23.88 -5.25 12.66
C HIS A 21 24.33 -3.82 12.29
N THR A 22 23.55 -3.16 11.46
CA THR A 22 23.78 -1.76 11.07
C THR A 22 22.68 -0.88 11.63
N LYS A 23 23.01 0.39 11.84
CA LYS A 23 22.02 1.39 12.24
C LYS A 23 21.09 1.64 11.06
N VAL A 24 19.80 1.35 11.25
CA VAL A 24 18.74 1.64 10.26
C VAL A 24 18.07 2.94 10.67
N GLU A 25 18.00 3.89 9.74
CA GLU A 25 17.25 5.13 9.90
C GLU A 25 15.89 4.99 9.21
N TYR A 26 14.84 5.15 10.00
CA TYR A 26 13.46 5.14 9.48
C TYR A 26 13.09 6.55 9.06
N ILE A 27 12.75 6.71 7.80
CA ILE A 27 12.21 7.96 7.26
C ILE A 27 10.70 7.81 7.18
N VAL A 28 10.02 8.46 8.13
CA VAL A 28 8.57 8.32 8.33
C VAL A 28 7.82 8.56 7.01
N ALA A 29 6.94 7.65 6.67
CA ALA A 29 6.10 7.62 5.45
C ALA A 29 6.83 7.43 4.11
N HIS A 30 8.18 7.37 4.07
CA HIS A 30 8.94 7.32 2.81
C HIS A 30 9.72 6.02 2.62
N GLY A 31 10.45 5.57 3.65
CA GLY A 31 11.28 4.39 3.51
C GLY A 31 12.30 4.22 4.64
N ILE A 32 13.32 3.45 4.36
CA ILE A 32 14.43 3.22 5.28
C ILE A 32 15.76 3.50 4.58
N SER A 33 16.72 4.00 5.34
CA SER A 33 18.11 4.20 4.93
C SER A 33 19.06 3.50 5.88
N SER A 34 20.12 2.92 5.36
CA SER A 34 21.18 2.28 6.15
C SER A 34 22.50 2.37 5.42
N THR A 35 23.60 2.14 6.14
CA THR A 35 24.94 2.03 5.55
C THR A 35 25.50 0.65 5.85
N ILE A 36 25.82 -0.11 4.82
CA ILE A 36 26.37 -1.46 4.90
C ILE A 36 27.67 -1.50 4.09
N ASN A 37 28.79 -1.84 4.73
CA ASN A 37 30.13 -1.88 4.09
C ASN A 37 30.45 -0.56 3.37
N ASP A 38 30.25 0.56 4.03
CA ASP A 38 30.46 1.93 3.53
C ASP A 38 29.58 2.33 2.32
N LYS A 39 28.57 1.53 1.98
CA LYS A 39 27.62 1.83 0.92
C LYS A 39 26.28 2.27 1.52
N LYS A 40 25.76 3.39 1.02
CA LYS A 40 24.42 3.85 1.38
C LYS A 40 23.38 2.97 0.69
N ILE A 41 22.51 2.34 1.47
CA ILE A 41 21.39 1.54 0.99
C ILE A 41 20.10 2.23 1.40
N ILE A 42 19.20 2.41 0.45
CA ILE A 42 17.86 2.93 0.67
C ILE A 42 16.82 1.97 0.13
N ILE A 43 15.71 1.85 0.84
CA ILE A 43 14.56 1.04 0.42
C ILE A 43 13.29 1.84 0.70
N GLY A 44 12.44 1.98 -0.30
CA GLY A 44 11.20 2.75 -0.14
C GLY A 44 10.33 2.84 -1.39
N SER A 45 9.41 3.81 -1.35
CA SER A 45 8.53 4.13 -2.46
C SER A 45 9.28 4.68 -3.68
N HIS A 46 8.59 4.77 -4.82
CA HIS A 46 9.16 5.41 -6.03
C HIS A 46 9.60 6.84 -5.73
N HIS A 47 8.72 7.63 -5.12
CA HIS A 47 8.99 9.02 -4.77
C HIS A 47 10.26 9.13 -3.91
N PHE A 48 10.34 8.37 -2.82
CA PHE A 48 11.50 8.41 -1.92
C PHE A 48 12.80 8.05 -2.62
N VAL A 49 12.83 6.94 -3.39
CA VAL A 49 14.07 6.45 -3.99
C VAL A 49 14.53 7.31 -5.16
N PHE A 50 13.63 7.80 -6.01
CA PHE A 50 14.01 8.50 -7.24
C PHE A 50 13.90 10.02 -7.15
N GLU A 51 12.94 10.56 -6.40
CA GLU A 51 12.74 12.01 -6.31
C GLU A 51 13.46 12.61 -5.10
N ASP A 52 13.32 12.03 -3.91
CA ASP A 52 13.98 12.56 -2.72
C ASP A 52 15.48 12.21 -2.68
N GLU A 53 15.82 10.96 -2.97
CA GLU A 53 17.18 10.42 -2.87
C GLU A 53 17.95 10.44 -4.22
N GLY A 54 17.27 10.74 -5.32
CA GLY A 54 17.88 10.94 -6.64
C GLY A 54 18.54 9.70 -7.24
N ALA A 55 18.09 8.49 -6.87
CA ALA A 55 18.63 7.27 -7.43
C ALA A 55 18.32 7.16 -8.93
N VAL A 56 19.16 6.45 -9.66
CA VAL A 56 18.99 6.25 -11.11
C VAL A 56 18.85 4.78 -11.46
N VAL A 57 18.03 4.48 -12.45
CA VAL A 57 17.96 3.15 -13.06
C VAL A 57 19.18 2.94 -13.95
N PRO A 58 19.98 1.87 -13.76
CA PRO A 58 21.09 1.56 -14.67
C PRO A 58 20.63 1.43 -16.12
N GLU A 59 21.41 1.93 -17.06
CA GLU A 59 21.02 1.99 -18.48
C GLU A 59 20.65 0.62 -19.05
N ASP A 60 21.42 -0.42 -18.70
CA ASP A 60 21.21 -1.80 -19.10
C ASP A 60 19.97 -2.47 -18.44
N LYS A 61 19.29 -1.78 -17.53
CA LYS A 61 18.11 -2.26 -16.80
C LYS A 61 16.84 -1.46 -17.10
N LYS A 62 16.93 -0.39 -17.88
CA LYS A 62 15.77 0.46 -18.18
C LYS A 62 14.60 -0.30 -18.80
N GLU A 63 14.86 -1.12 -19.81
CA GLU A 63 13.82 -1.93 -20.44
C GLU A 63 13.14 -2.88 -19.45
N GLN A 64 13.91 -3.55 -18.59
CA GLN A 64 13.37 -4.41 -17.54
C GLN A 64 12.56 -3.64 -16.52
N PHE A 65 12.98 -2.42 -16.19
CA PHE A 65 12.27 -1.54 -15.26
C PHE A 65 10.93 -1.09 -15.84
N GLU A 66 10.86 -0.74 -17.12
CA GLU A 66 9.64 -0.35 -17.81
C GLU A 66 8.64 -1.50 -17.96
N GLN A 67 9.13 -2.75 -17.95
CA GLN A 67 8.30 -3.96 -18.03
C GLN A 67 7.90 -4.52 -16.67
N LEU A 68 8.10 -3.76 -15.58
CA LEU A 68 7.65 -4.22 -14.25
C LEU A 68 6.15 -4.46 -14.24
N PRO A 69 5.69 -5.57 -13.62
CA PRO A 69 4.27 -5.91 -13.58
C PRO A 69 3.48 -4.85 -12.83
N GLU A 70 2.59 -4.19 -13.53
CA GLU A 70 1.85 -3.04 -13.02
C GLU A 70 0.81 -3.37 -11.94
N GLN A 71 0.41 -4.64 -11.83
CA GLN A 71 -0.58 -5.09 -10.84
C GLN A 71 -0.03 -5.22 -9.41
N TYR A 72 1.28 -5.08 -9.23
CA TYR A 72 1.94 -5.19 -7.93
C TYR A 72 2.32 -3.83 -7.37
N SER A 73 2.33 -3.72 -6.05
CA SER A 73 3.03 -2.64 -5.37
C SER A 73 4.53 -2.86 -5.49
N HIS A 74 5.28 -1.80 -5.73
CA HIS A 74 6.72 -1.88 -5.91
C HIS A 74 7.45 -1.23 -4.74
N LEU A 75 8.40 -1.97 -4.19
CA LEU A 75 9.37 -1.45 -3.23
C LEU A 75 10.73 -1.42 -3.91
N TYR A 76 11.31 -0.24 -3.98
CA TYR A 76 12.56 0.01 -4.69
C TYR A 76 13.74 0.00 -3.73
N MET A 77 14.83 -0.64 -4.12
CA MET A 77 16.07 -0.67 -3.36
C MET A 77 17.19 -0.07 -4.20
N ALA A 78 17.87 0.95 -3.68
CA ALA A 78 19.04 1.52 -4.32
C ALA A 78 20.27 1.44 -3.42
N MET A 79 21.44 1.34 -4.04
CA MET A 79 22.74 1.30 -3.41
C MET A 79 23.64 2.36 -4.06
N ASP A 80 24.19 3.27 -3.27
CA ASP A 80 25.03 4.38 -3.75
C ASP A 80 24.39 5.13 -4.94
N GLY A 81 23.10 5.43 -4.83
CA GLY A 81 22.35 6.18 -5.83
C GLY A 81 21.98 5.40 -7.11
N LYS A 82 22.17 4.09 -7.14
CA LYS A 82 21.76 3.23 -8.27
C LYS A 82 20.73 2.20 -7.84
N LEU A 83 19.66 2.06 -8.60
CA LEU A 83 18.67 1.01 -8.39
C LEU A 83 19.33 -0.36 -8.56
N VAL A 84 19.21 -1.22 -7.54
CA VAL A 84 19.78 -2.57 -7.53
C VAL A 84 18.72 -3.66 -7.48
N ALA A 85 17.53 -3.37 -6.93
CA ALA A 85 16.43 -4.32 -6.90
C ALA A 85 15.07 -3.61 -6.87
N VAL A 86 14.07 -4.30 -7.41
CA VAL A 86 12.64 -3.98 -7.22
C VAL A 86 11.96 -5.19 -6.64
N ILE A 87 11.29 -5.01 -5.53
CA ILE A 87 10.51 -6.05 -4.88
C ILE A 87 9.06 -5.81 -5.25
N CYS A 88 8.49 -6.72 -6.05
CA CYS A 88 7.09 -6.69 -6.42
C CYS A 88 6.29 -7.38 -5.33
N ILE A 89 5.35 -6.65 -4.72
CA ILE A 89 4.55 -7.12 -3.60
C ILE A 89 3.12 -7.29 -4.10
N GLU A 90 2.61 -8.50 -3.99
CA GLU A 90 1.19 -8.78 -4.19
C GLU A 90 0.51 -8.75 -2.82
N ASP A 91 -0.48 -7.85 -2.69
CA ASP A 91 -1.43 -7.90 -1.57
C ASP A 91 -2.75 -8.44 -2.12
N PRO A 92 -2.94 -9.77 -2.04
CA PRO A 92 -4.10 -10.39 -2.65
C PRO A 92 -5.37 -9.98 -1.91
N LEU A 93 -6.38 -9.59 -2.68
CA LEU A 93 -7.72 -9.41 -2.14
C LEU A 93 -8.17 -10.70 -1.45
N ARG A 94 -8.75 -10.61 -0.26
CA ARG A 94 -9.31 -11.77 0.43
C ARG A 94 -10.36 -12.44 -0.45
N VAL A 95 -10.37 -13.76 -0.49
CA VAL A 95 -11.22 -14.55 -1.38
C VAL A 95 -12.71 -14.21 -1.16
N GLU A 96 -13.09 -13.92 0.07
CA GLU A 96 -14.48 -13.65 0.48
C GLU A 96 -14.94 -12.23 0.10
N THR A 97 -14.05 -11.31 -0.26
CA THR A 97 -14.39 -9.87 -0.38
C THR A 97 -15.55 -9.62 -1.33
N ALA A 98 -15.51 -10.20 -2.53
CA ALA A 98 -16.58 -9.99 -3.52
C ALA A 98 -17.93 -10.56 -3.07
N GLU A 99 -17.91 -11.64 -2.30
CA GLU A 99 -19.12 -12.23 -1.74
C GLU A 99 -19.71 -11.34 -0.62
N VAL A 100 -18.84 -10.88 0.29
CA VAL A 100 -19.24 -9.96 1.36
C VAL A 100 -19.84 -8.66 0.81
N ILE A 101 -19.24 -8.08 -0.24
CA ILE A 101 -19.79 -6.88 -0.88
C ILE A 101 -21.18 -7.13 -1.46
N ARG A 102 -21.41 -8.29 -2.06
CA ARG A 102 -22.74 -8.67 -2.56
C ARG A 102 -23.74 -8.84 -1.43
N GLU A 103 -23.35 -9.48 -0.34
CA GLU A 103 -24.20 -9.66 0.84
C GLU A 103 -24.58 -8.32 1.47
N LEU A 104 -23.64 -7.39 1.62
CA LEU A 104 -23.92 -6.04 2.11
C LEU A 104 -24.98 -5.34 1.27
N LYS A 105 -24.91 -5.46 -0.06
CA LYS A 105 -25.93 -4.91 -0.97
C LYS A 105 -27.29 -5.57 -0.78
N HIS A 106 -27.34 -6.89 -0.57
CA HIS A 106 -28.59 -7.61 -0.24
C HIS A 106 -29.19 -7.19 1.10
N LEU A 107 -28.36 -6.82 2.06
CA LEU A 107 -28.78 -6.30 3.37
C LEU A 107 -29.24 -4.82 3.33
N GLY A 108 -29.21 -4.18 2.17
CA GLY A 108 -29.73 -2.82 1.99
C GLY A 108 -28.65 -1.73 1.94
N ILE A 109 -27.39 -2.08 1.85
CA ILE A 109 -26.34 -1.09 1.54
C ILE A 109 -26.42 -0.72 0.06
N HIS A 110 -26.80 0.52 -0.22
CA HIS A 110 -27.06 0.98 -1.60
C HIS A 110 -25.79 1.27 -2.39
N LYS A 111 -24.70 1.65 -1.70
CA LYS A 111 -23.43 2.06 -2.34
C LYS A 111 -22.26 1.63 -1.48
N VAL A 112 -21.34 0.88 -2.05
CA VAL A 112 -20.07 0.50 -1.42
C VAL A 112 -18.93 1.23 -2.13
N VAL A 113 -18.13 1.96 -1.36
CA VAL A 113 -17.02 2.78 -1.87
C VAL A 113 -15.72 2.31 -1.25
N MET A 114 -14.67 2.19 -2.05
CA MET A 114 -13.32 1.93 -1.60
C MET A 114 -12.49 3.22 -1.63
N MET A 115 -11.78 3.51 -0.55
CA MET A 115 -10.82 4.61 -0.46
C MET A 115 -9.45 4.05 -0.09
N THR A 116 -8.44 4.36 -0.87
CA THR A 116 -7.08 3.87 -0.67
C THR A 116 -6.03 4.93 -0.96
N GLY A 117 -4.88 4.86 -0.29
CA GLY A 117 -3.69 5.65 -0.61
C GLY A 117 -2.90 5.10 -1.80
N ASP A 118 -3.26 3.93 -2.34
CA ASP A 118 -2.60 3.34 -3.50
C ASP A 118 -2.84 4.15 -4.78
N SER A 119 -1.98 3.91 -5.79
CA SER A 119 -2.13 4.52 -7.11
C SER A 119 -3.46 4.10 -7.78
N ASP A 120 -3.97 4.96 -8.65
CA ASP A 120 -5.25 4.76 -9.36
C ASP A 120 -5.33 3.38 -10.03
N ARG A 121 -4.26 2.93 -10.64
CA ARG A 121 -4.20 1.65 -11.34
C ARG A 121 -4.37 0.45 -10.41
N ILE A 122 -3.72 0.46 -9.24
CA ILE A 122 -3.86 -0.59 -8.22
C ILE A 122 -5.29 -0.55 -7.68
N ALA A 123 -5.78 0.63 -7.34
CA ALA A 123 -7.11 0.85 -6.83
C ALA A 123 -8.20 0.35 -7.81
N ALA A 124 -8.07 0.68 -9.10
CA ALA A 124 -9.00 0.22 -10.14
C ALA A 124 -9.08 -1.31 -10.23
N ASN A 125 -7.93 -2.00 -10.21
CA ASN A 125 -7.87 -3.47 -10.26
C ASN A 125 -8.55 -4.11 -9.03
N ILE A 126 -8.25 -3.59 -7.84
CA ILE A 126 -8.84 -4.08 -6.58
C ILE A 126 -10.35 -3.80 -6.57
N ALA A 127 -10.78 -2.60 -6.95
CA ALA A 127 -12.19 -2.21 -6.99
C ALA A 127 -13.00 -3.11 -7.94
N GLN A 128 -12.46 -3.40 -9.12
CA GLN A 128 -13.09 -4.30 -10.09
C GLN A 128 -13.25 -5.72 -9.52
N LYS A 129 -12.20 -6.27 -8.90
CA LYS A 129 -12.22 -7.61 -8.29
C LYS A 129 -13.15 -7.68 -7.09
N ALA A 130 -13.19 -6.64 -6.27
CA ALA A 130 -14.05 -6.55 -5.08
C ALA A 130 -15.53 -6.33 -5.44
N GLY A 131 -15.83 -5.71 -6.59
CA GLY A 131 -17.20 -5.41 -7.01
C GLY A 131 -17.82 -4.24 -6.26
N VAL A 132 -17.01 -3.26 -5.84
CA VAL A 132 -17.49 -2.00 -5.25
C VAL A 132 -18.10 -1.08 -6.32
N ASP A 133 -18.93 -0.13 -5.90
CA ASP A 133 -19.65 0.77 -6.81
C ASP A 133 -18.81 1.97 -7.26
N ALA A 134 -17.86 2.38 -6.41
CA ALA A 134 -16.91 3.46 -6.71
C ALA A 134 -15.62 3.24 -5.92
N TYR A 135 -14.54 3.84 -6.39
CA TYR A 135 -13.29 3.90 -5.66
C TYR A 135 -12.64 5.28 -5.78
N TYR A 136 -11.82 5.61 -4.79
CA TYR A 136 -10.95 6.78 -4.78
C TYR A 136 -9.54 6.32 -4.42
N SER A 137 -8.59 6.69 -5.27
CA SER A 137 -7.16 6.40 -5.15
C SER A 137 -6.41 7.61 -4.60
N GLU A 138 -5.18 7.41 -4.14
CA GLU A 138 -4.27 8.46 -3.65
C GLU A 138 -4.89 9.35 -2.55
N VAL A 139 -5.80 8.77 -1.76
CA VAL A 139 -6.57 9.47 -0.72
C VAL A 139 -5.73 9.59 0.54
N LEU A 140 -5.57 10.81 1.02
CA LEU A 140 -4.93 11.07 2.32
C LEU A 140 -5.88 10.74 3.48
N PRO A 141 -5.36 10.47 4.69
CA PRO A 141 -6.20 10.16 5.85
C PRO A 141 -7.25 11.23 6.18
N GLU A 142 -6.88 12.51 6.05
CA GLU A 142 -7.78 13.66 6.24
C GLU A 142 -8.92 13.71 5.21
N ASP A 143 -8.65 13.40 3.95
CA ASP A 143 -9.65 13.41 2.88
C ASP A 143 -10.75 12.37 3.11
N LYS A 144 -10.40 11.24 3.74
CA LYS A 144 -11.40 10.21 4.08
C LYS A 144 -12.47 10.72 5.04
N ALA A 145 -12.09 11.53 6.02
CA ALA A 145 -13.06 12.14 6.95
C ALA A 145 -13.96 13.15 6.25
N ASP A 146 -13.39 13.98 5.39
CA ASP A 146 -14.14 14.98 4.61
C ASP A 146 -15.14 14.29 3.67
N PHE A 147 -14.75 13.20 3.05
CA PHE A 147 -15.66 12.39 2.21
C PHE A 147 -16.85 11.85 3.01
N VAL A 148 -16.61 11.30 4.20
CA VAL A 148 -17.67 10.81 5.10
C VAL A 148 -18.63 11.94 5.46
N GLU A 149 -18.11 13.13 5.83
CA GLU A 149 -18.93 14.29 6.14
C GLU A 149 -19.78 14.78 4.96
N GLN A 150 -19.23 14.77 3.75
CA GLN A 150 -19.95 15.15 2.54
C GLN A 150 -21.11 14.20 2.26
N GLU A 151 -20.91 12.90 2.35
CA GLU A 151 -21.97 11.90 2.17
C GLU A 151 -23.08 12.07 3.23
N LYS A 152 -22.72 12.37 4.48
CA LYS A 152 -23.70 12.66 5.56
C LYS A 152 -24.48 13.97 5.29
N LYS A 153 -23.80 15.02 4.83
CA LYS A 153 -24.46 16.29 4.43
C LYS A 153 -25.42 16.08 3.26
N ALA A 154 -25.14 15.12 2.38
CA ALA A 154 -26.05 14.71 1.29
C ALA A 154 -27.25 13.89 1.78
N GLY A 155 -27.34 13.58 3.09
CA GLY A 155 -28.45 12.85 3.70
C GLY A 155 -28.25 11.32 3.76
N HIS A 156 -27.07 10.84 3.44
CA HIS A 156 -26.76 9.42 3.51
C HIS A 156 -26.38 9.00 4.93
N LYS A 157 -26.69 7.76 5.28
CA LYS A 157 -26.13 7.08 6.45
C LYS A 157 -24.86 6.36 6.05
N VAL A 158 -23.76 6.64 6.75
CA VAL A 158 -22.43 6.17 6.41
C VAL A 158 -21.92 5.17 7.43
N ILE A 159 -21.53 4.00 6.94
CA ILE A 159 -20.73 3.01 7.69
C ILE A 159 -19.30 3.12 7.16
N MET A 160 -18.35 3.42 8.04
CA MET A 160 -16.93 3.44 7.70
C MET A 160 -16.24 2.23 8.30
N VAL A 161 -15.44 1.53 7.49
CA VAL A 161 -14.60 0.40 7.91
C VAL A 161 -13.15 0.77 7.62
N GLY A 162 -12.26 0.63 8.59
CA GLY A 162 -10.86 0.99 8.45
C GLY A 162 -9.94 0.34 9.49
N ASP A 163 -8.63 0.62 9.44
CA ASP A 163 -7.61 0.01 10.32
C ASP A 163 -7.59 0.58 11.75
N GLY A 164 -8.34 1.62 12.02
CA GLY A 164 -8.46 2.22 13.35
C GLY A 164 -7.36 3.23 13.71
N ILE A 165 -6.21 3.22 13.07
CA ILE A 165 -5.10 4.15 13.35
C ILE A 165 -5.16 5.33 12.39
N ASN A 166 -4.95 5.08 11.11
CA ASN A 166 -4.95 6.12 10.07
C ASN A 166 -6.37 6.59 9.73
N ASP A 167 -7.36 5.72 9.89
CA ASP A 167 -8.75 5.97 9.56
C ASP A 167 -9.58 6.52 10.75
N SER A 168 -8.95 6.75 11.92
CA SER A 168 -9.62 7.20 13.14
C SER A 168 -10.51 8.44 12.95
N PRO A 169 -10.10 9.50 12.22
CA PRO A 169 -10.97 10.65 11.95
C PRO A 169 -12.22 10.27 11.14
N ALA A 170 -12.05 9.47 10.08
CA ALA A 170 -13.16 9.03 9.22
C ALA A 170 -14.13 8.08 9.96
N LEU A 171 -13.58 7.15 10.76
CA LEU A 171 -14.37 6.26 11.62
C LEU A 171 -15.21 7.04 12.63
N SER A 172 -14.64 8.11 13.21
CA SER A 172 -15.35 8.97 14.17
C SER A 172 -16.41 9.86 13.50
N ALA A 173 -16.20 10.28 12.25
CA ALA A 173 -17.13 11.10 11.49
C ALA A 173 -18.37 10.31 11.01
N ALA A 174 -18.24 9.01 10.79
CA ALA A 174 -19.30 8.15 10.28
C ALA A 174 -20.46 7.95 11.27
N ASP A 175 -21.64 7.54 10.77
CA ASP A 175 -22.75 7.13 11.64
C ASP A 175 -22.41 5.81 12.39
N VAL A 176 -21.68 4.92 11.73
CA VAL A 176 -21.11 3.70 12.32
C VAL A 176 -19.65 3.56 11.85
N GLY A 177 -18.71 3.56 12.77
CA GLY A 177 -17.30 3.27 12.53
C GLY A 177 -16.95 1.85 12.98
N ILE A 178 -16.33 1.06 12.12
CA ILE A 178 -15.86 -0.29 12.40
C ILE A 178 -14.35 -0.33 12.21
N ALA A 179 -13.62 -0.44 13.31
CA ALA A 179 -12.17 -0.61 13.26
C ALA A 179 -11.81 -2.10 13.17
N ILE A 180 -11.00 -2.45 12.17
CA ILE A 180 -10.45 -3.80 12.00
C ILE A 180 -8.98 -3.75 12.38
N SER A 181 -8.58 -4.49 13.42
CA SER A 181 -7.17 -4.63 13.76
C SER A 181 -6.56 -5.83 13.02
N GLU A 182 -5.36 -5.67 12.47
CA GLU A 182 -4.57 -6.81 12.00
C GLU A 182 -4.19 -7.68 13.21
N GLY A 183 -4.67 -8.89 13.23
CA GLY A 183 -4.27 -9.85 14.27
C GLY A 183 -5.39 -10.66 14.90
N ALA A 184 -6.55 -10.76 14.27
CA ALA A 184 -7.54 -11.78 14.63
C ALA A 184 -7.39 -13.00 13.73
#